data_2c247d009009e97c594f26d584215181
#
_entry.id   2c247d009009e97c594f26d584215181
#
_cell.length_a   1.000
_cell.length_b   1.000
_cell.length_c   1.000
_cell.angle_alpha   90.00
_cell.angle_beta   90.00
_cell.angle_gamma   90.00
#
_symmetry.space_group_name_H-M   'P 1'
#
loop_
_entity.id
_entity.type
_entity.pdbx_description
1 polymer ?
#
loop_
_entity_poly.entity_id
_entity_poly.type
_entity_poly.pdbx_seq_one_letter_code
_entity_poly.pdbx_strand_id
1 'polypeptide(L)'
;FRDEPTEGANLESTASICRDHVNKIGYAALSARTDIRLAERWADHFGYKLIPFDTQSHTGKPIYHTDVLMHIGSEVATICAECISDDAQRKMVLDSLNATHEVVELSMEQLLSFCGNALEVKGPEGEKILVMSEAAYKALKPEQIKVYEAHLDKILHTPLYTVERYGGGSARCMMLELF
;
A
#
# COMPACT_ATOMS: atom_id res chain seq x y z
N PHE A 1 23.15 5.29 -3.39
CA PHE A 1 22.35 5.85 -4.49
C PHE A 1 22.83 7.24 -4.99
N ARG A 2 23.86 7.87 -4.37
CA ARG A 2 24.27 9.26 -4.71
C ARG A 2 25.17 9.37 -5.94
N ASP A 3 25.76 8.29 -6.42
CA ASP A 3 26.90 8.34 -7.36
C ASP A 3 26.56 8.01 -8.83
N GLU A 4 25.29 7.83 -9.17
CA GLU A 4 24.86 7.60 -10.54
C GLU A 4 23.81 8.61 -11.00
N PRO A 5 23.85 9.04 -12.27
CA PRO A 5 22.90 10.01 -12.80
C PRO A 5 21.52 9.39 -12.85
N THR A 6 20.68 9.73 -11.89
CA THR A 6 19.25 9.43 -11.85
C THR A 6 18.43 10.69 -12.11
N GLU A 7 18.92 11.54 -13.00
CA GLU A 7 18.29 12.81 -13.31
C GLU A 7 16.83 12.59 -13.75
N GLY A 8 15.92 13.22 -13.04
CA GLY A 8 14.48 13.09 -13.26
C GLY A 8 13.83 11.82 -12.73
N ALA A 9 14.55 10.94 -12.02
CA ALA A 9 13.99 9.74 -11.39
C ALA A 9 13.69 10.00 -9.90
N ASN A 10 12.53 9.52 -9.42
CA ASN A 10 12.10 9.66 -8.04
C ASN A 10 11.76 8.29 -7.44
N LEU A 11 12.08 8.11 -6.16
CA LEU A 11 11.61 7.00 -5.33
C LEU A 11 11.37 7.56 -3.93
N GLU A 12 10.09 7.73 -3.58
CA GLU A 12 9.71 8.45 -2.37
C GLU A 12 9.50 7.51 -1.18
N SER A 13 10.62 7.02 -0.64
CA SER A 13 10.65 6.24 0.61
C SER A 13 9.68 5.03 0.60
N THR A 14 9.07 4.75 1.75
CA THR A 14 8.10 3.66 1.96
C THR A 14 6.77 3.86 1.24
N ALA A 15 6.51 5.04 0.71
CA ALA A 15 5.30 5.34 -0.05
C ALA A 15 5.33 4.75 -1.46
N SER A 16 6.51 4.72 -2.10
CA SER A 16 6.69 4.21 -3.46
C SER A 16 6.67 2.69 -3.54
N ILE A 17 7.06 1.98 -2.48
CA ILE A 17 7.13 0.51 -2.46
C ILE A 17 6.45 -0.01 -1.21
N CYS A 18 5.34 -0.75 -1.38
CA CYS A 18 4.74 -1.54 -0.31
C CYS A 18 5.47 -2.88 -0.20
N ARG A 19 5.84 -3.27 1.02
CA ARG A 19 6.77 -4.37 1.26
C ARG A 19 6.11 -5.50 2.02
N ASP A 20 6.22 -6.70 1.46
CA ASP A 20 6.10 -7.94 2.22
C ASP A 20 7.48 -8.28 2.79
N HIS A 21 7.68 -8.01 4.06
CA HIS A 21 8.96 -8.18 4.72
C HIS A 21 9.34 -9.65 4.91
N VAL A 22 8.34 -10.50 5.10
CA VAL A 22 8.53 -11.94 5.35
C VAL A 22 8.98 -12.64 4.08
N ASN A 23 8.28 -12.39 2.98
CA ASN A 23 8.53 -13.05 1.70
C ASN A 23 9.51 -12.28 0.80
N LYS A 24 10.00 -11.12 1.26
CA LYS A 24 10.92 -10.26 0.51
C LYS A 24 10.39 -9.88 -0.87
N ILE A 25 9.13 -9.42 -0.91
CA ILE A 25 8.50 -8.93 -2.13
C ILE A 25 8.21 -7.43 -1.96
N GLY A 26 8.58 -6.64 -2.96
CA GLY A 26 8.27 -5.22 -3.06
C GLY A 26 7.27 -4.97 -4.19
N TYR A 27 6.14 -4.36 -3.90
CA TYR A 27 5.12 -3.97 -4.86
C TYR A 27 5.26 -2.48 -5.17
N ALA A 28 5.34 -2.11 -6.45
CA ALA A 28 5.61 -0.74 -6.87
C ALA A 28 4.65 -0.30 -7.99
N ALA A 29 3.71 0.58 -7.66
CA ALA A 29 2.88 1.28 -8.62
C ALA A 29 3.70 2.39 -9.29
N LEU A 30 3.96 2.25 -10.60
CA LEU A 30 4.83 3.17 -11.33
C LEU A 30 4.15 4.53 -11.54
N SER A 31 4.89 5.60 -11.30
CA SER A 31 4.39 6.97 -11.40
C SER A 31 5.55 7.97 -11.54
N ALA A 32 5.24 9.26 -11.63
CA ALA A 32 6.26 10.32 -11.57
C ALA A 32 7.05 10.32 -10.24
N ARG A 33 6.57 9.63 -9.18
CA ARG A 33 7.20 9.54 -7.86
C ARG A 33 7.77 8.15 -7.54
N THR A 34 7.62 7.20 -8.48
CA THR A 34 8.11 5.82 -8.36
C THR A 34 8.69 5.40 -9.69
N ASP A 35 9.97 5.68 -9.89
CA ASP A 35 10.70 5.32 -11.11
C ASP A 35 11.18 3.89 -11.03
N ILE A 36 10.95 3.12 -12.10
CA ILE A 36 11.31 1.70 -12.18
C ILE A 36 12.80 1.45 -11.95
N ARG A 37 13.68 2.29 -12.50
CA ARG A 37 15.14 2.14 -12.38
C ARG A 37 15.61 2.23 -10.93
N LEU A 38 15.00 3.14 -10.14
CA LEU A 38 15.30 3.27 -8.72
C LEU A 38 14.65 2.17 -7.90
N ALA A 39 13.45 1.73 -8.27
CA ALA A 39 12.77 0.62 -7.61
C ALA A 39 13.54 -0.71 -7.79
N GLU A 40 14.04 -1.00 -9.00
CA GLU A 40 14.90 -2.17 -9.29
C GLU A 40 16.20 -2.12 -8.47
N ARG A 41 16.90 -0.98 -8.48
CA ARG A 41 18.13 -0.80 -7.66
C ARG A 41 17.88 -0.97 -6.18
N TRP A 42 16.74 -0.47 -5.69
CA TRP A 42 16.32 -0.67 -4.31
C TRP A 42 16.10 -2.16 -4.02
N ALA A 43 15.38 -2.85 -4.89
CA ALA A 43 15.07 -4.27 -4.74
C ALA A 43 16.34 -5.12 -4.72
N ASP A 44 17.26 -4.90 -5.66
CA ASP A 44 18.55 -5.57 -5.73
C ASP A 44 19.39 -5.33 -4.47
N HIS A 45 19.46 -4.07 -4.01
CA HIS A 45 20.26 -3.69 -2.84
C HIS A 45 19.76 -4.34 -1.54
N PHE A 46 18.45 -4.46 -1.37
CA PHE A 46 17.86 -5.02 -0.15
C PHE A 46 17.42 -6.48 -0.27
N GLY A 47 17.66 -7.12 -1.42
CA GLY A 47 17.32 -8.52 -1.67
C GLY A 47 15.83 -8.79 -1.72
N TYR A 48 15.06 -7.89 -2.36
CA TYR A 48 13.63 -8.05 -2.60
C TYR A 48 13.37 -8.46 -4.04
N LYS A 49 12.35 -9.29 -4.24
CA LYS A 49 11.74 -9.47 -5.57
C LYS A 49 10.82 -8.28 -5.83
N LEU A 50 11.07 -7.52 -6.88
CA LEU A 50 10.21 -6.42 -7.28
C LEU A 50 9.05 -6.91 -8.15
N ILE A 51 7.85 -6.41 -7.86
CA ILE A 51 6.64 -6.55 -8.70
C ILE A 51 6.17 -5.13 -9.06
N PRO A 52 6.65 -4.60 -10.20
CA PRO A 52 6.19 -3.30 -10.70
C PRO A 52 4.88 -3.48 -11.48
N PHE A 53 4.01 -2.47 -11.42
CA PHE A 53 2.76 -2.44 -12.17
C PHE A 53 2.30 -1.01 -12.43
N ASP A 54 1.51 -0.85 -13.50
CA ASP A 54 0.92 0.42 -13.89
C ASP A 54 -0.47 0.58 -13.29
N THR A 55 -0.83 1.81 -12.96
CA THR A 55 -2.12 2.12 -12.34
C THR A 55 -2.83 3.26 -13.05
N GLN A 56 -4.15 3.27 -12.93
CA GLN A 56 -4.99 4.35 -13.40
C GLN A 56 -6.05 4.67 -12.35
N SER A 57 -6.09 5.93 -11.90
CA SER A 57 -7.12 6.44 -10.99
C SER A 57 -8.41 6.76 -11.75
N HIS A 58 -9.45 7.14 -11.02
CA HIS A 58 -10.72 7.63 -11.57
C HIS A 58 -10.57 8.85 -12.52
N THR A 59 -9.44 9.57 -12.46
CA THR A 59 -9.13 10.69 -13.37
C THR A 59 -8.33 10.28 -14.60
N GLY A 60 -8.02 9.00 -14.75
CA GLY A 60 -7.17 8.48 -15.82
C GLY A 60 -5.67 8.69 -15.60
N LYS A 61 -5.26 9.27 -14.48
CA LYS A 61 -3.84 9.48 -14.14
C LYS A 61 -3.32 8.32 -13.28
N PRO A 62 -2.00 8.00 -13.35
CA PRO A 62 -1.38 7.07 -12.44
C PRO A 62 -1.61 7.45 -10.98
N ILE A 63 -1.75 6.45 -10.11
CA ILE A 63 -1.73 6.65 -8.66
C ILE A 63 -0.30 7.02 -8.26
N TYR A 64 -0.13 8.14 -7.58
CA TYR A 64 1.19 8.73 -7.34
C TYR A 64 2.08 7.92 -6.38
N HIS A 65 1.49 7.22 -5.40
CA HIS A 65 2.19 6.35 -4.46
C HIS A 65 1.49 5.00 -4.30
N THR A 66 2.28 3.95 -4.13
CA THR A 66 1.78 2.59 -3.94
C THR A 66 1.00 2.45 -2.63
N ASP A 67 1.41 3.11 -1.56
CA ASP A 67 0.77 3.06 -0.24
C ASP A 67 -0.60 3.75 -0.17
N VAL A 68 -1.02 4.42 -1.24
CA VAL A 68 -2.38 4.95 -1.37
C VAL A 68 -3.37 3.85 -1.74
N LEU A 69 -2.95 2.91 -2.58
CA LEU A 69 -3.84 1.89 -3.14
C LEU A 69 -3.75 0.54 -2.41
N MET A 70 -2.69 0.31 -1.63
CA MET A 70 -2.49 -0.98 -0.96
C MET A 70 -1.69 -0.85 0.33
N HIS A 71 -1.89 -1.80 1.22
CA HIS A 71 -1.02 -2.09 2.35
C HIS A 71 -0.86 -3.59 2.55
N ILE A 72 0.22 -3.99 3.20
CA ILE A 72 0.55 -5.39 3.47
C ILE A 72 0.84 -5.51 4.96
N GLY A 73 0.05 -6.34 5.64
CA GLY A 73 0.26 -6.73 7.02
C GLY A 73 0.96 -8.09 7.12
N SER A 74 0.91 -8.70 8.28
CA SER A 74 1.53 -10.01 8.53
C SER A 74 0.74 -11.18 7.92
N GLU A 75 -0.57 -11.07 7.82
CA GLU A 75 -1.47 -12.13 7.34
C GLU A 75 -2.51 -11.61 6.34
N VAL A 76 -2.80 -10.31 6.33
CA VAL A 76 -3.78 -9.68 5.45
C VAL A 76 -3.09 -8.67 4.54
N ALA A 77 -3.34 -8.77 3.25
CA ALA A 77 -2.98 -7.74 2.27
C ALA A 77 -4.24 -7.07 1.74
N THR A 78 -4.18 -5.77 1.57
CA THR A 78 -5.31 -4.97 1.05
C THR A 78 -4.89 -4.25 -0.20
N ILE A 79 -5.72 -4.28 -1.24
CA ILE A 79 -5.41 -3.64 -2.51
C ILE A 79 -6.66 -3.18 -3.26
N CYS A 80 -6.59 -2.02 -3.91
CA CYS A 80 -7.53 -1.63 -4.95
C CYS A 80 -7.06 -2.15 -6.31
N ALA A 81 -7.38 -3.41 -6.63
CA ALA A 81 -6.94 -4.05 -7.86
C ALA A 81 -7.60 -3.44 -9.12
N GLU A 82 -8.74 -2.78 -8.97
CA GLU A 82 -9.40 -2.04 -10.08
C GLU A 82 -8.51 -0.95 -10.68
N CYS A 83 -7.53 -0.44 -9.90
CA CYS A 83 -6.60 0.58 -10.37
C CYS A 83 -5.57 0.04 -11.36
N ILE A 84 -5.34 -1.27 -11.41
CA ILE A 84 -4.38 -1.90 -12.32
C ILE A 84 -5.12 -2.19 -13.63
N SER A 85 -4.85 -1.38 -14.65
CA SER A 85 -5.59 -1.43 -15.91
C SER A 85 -5.20 -2.60 -16.81
N ASP A 86 -3.97 -3.08 -16.72
CA ASP A 86 -3.50 -4.26 -17.45
C ASP A 86 -3.88 -5.54 -16.71
N ASP A 87 -4.66 -6.41 -17.36
CA ASP A 87 -5.18 -7.65 -16.76
C ASP A 87 -4.08 -8.64 -16.38
N ALA A 88 -2.97 -8.69 -17.13
CA ALA A 88 -1.85 -9.59 -16.83
C ALA A 88 -1.08 -9.10 -15.59
N GLN A 89 -0.85 -7.79 -15.48
CA GLN A 89 -0.24 -7.19 -14.29
C GLN A 89 -1.15 -7.34 -13.07
N ARG A 90 -2.46 -7.10 -13.21
CA ARG A 90 -3.44 -7.29 -12.14
C ARG A 90 -3.43 -8.72 -11.62
N LYS A 91 -3.46 -9.69 -12.54
CA LYS A 91 -3.39 -11.10 -12.18
C LYS A 91 -2.08 -11.44 -11.47
N MET A 92 -0.95 -10.96 -11.97
CA MET A 92 0.37 -11.20 -11.37
C MET A 92 0.45 -10.66 -9.93
N VAL A 93 -0.07 -9.45 -9.68
CA VAL A 93 -0.10 -8.84 -8.35
C VAL A 93 -1.00 -9.64 -7.41
N LEU A 94 -2.24 -9.95 -7.84
CA LEU A 94 -3.19 -10.71 -7.03
C LEU A 94 -2.72 -12.13 -6.74
N ASP A 95 -2.17 -12.85 -7.73
CA ASP A 95 -1.61 -14.19 -7.53
C ASP A 95 -0.46 -14.15 -6.50
N SER A 96 0.38 -13.13 -6.55
CA SER A 96 1.49 -12.97 -5.60
C SER A 96 1.00 -12.69 -4.18
N LEU A 97 0.00 -11.83 -4.01
CA LEU A 97 -0.59 -11.54 -2.69
C LEU A 97 -1.33 -12.74 -2.12
N ASN A 98 -2.19 -13.38 -2.93
CA ASN A 98 -2.96 -14.56 -2.51
C ASN A 98 -2.11 -15.78 -2.17
N ALA A 99 -0.86 -15.84 -2.62
CA ALA A 99 0.04 -16.93 -2.27
C ALA A 99 0.45 -16.94 -0.79
N THR A 100 0.36 -15.80 -0.11
CA THR A 100 0.91 -15.62 1.25
C THR A 100 -0.02 -14.89 2.22
N HIS A 101 -1.06 -14.23 1.73
CA HIS A 101 -1.98 -13.42 2.54
C HIS A 101 -3.45 -13.72 2.22
N GLU A 102 -4.33 -13.47 3.18
CA GLU A 102 -5.74 -13.25 2.86
C GLU A 102 -5.89 -11.84 2.27
N VAL A 103 -6.50 -11.77 1.06
CA VAL A 103 -6.54 -10.51 0.30
C VAL A 103 -7.89 -9.83 0.45
N VAL A 104 -7.86 -8.59 0.91
CA VAL A 104 -9.02 -7.68 0.92
C VAL A 104 -8.95 -6.78 -0.30
N GLU A 105 -9.83 -7.04 -1.28
CA GLU A 105 -9.96 -6.18 -2.45
C GLU A 105 -10.85 -4.97 -2.15
N LEU A 106 -10.37 -3.78 -2.56
CA LEU A 106 -11.06 -2.50 -2.42
C LEU A 106 -11.65 -2.05 -3.76
N SER A 107 -12.79 -1.38 -3.69
CA SER A 107 -13.32 -0.63 -4.84
C SER A 107 -12.60 0.71 -5.02
N MET A 108 -12.80 1.34 -6.19
CA MET A 108 -12.33 2.71 -6.45
C MET A 108 -12.89 3.74 -5.46
N GLU A 109 -14.14 3.58 -5.01
CA GLU A 109 -14.74 4.46 -3.99
C GLU A 109 -14.05 4.31 -2.64
N GLN A 110 -13.67 3.09 -2.27
CA GLN A 110 -12.92 2.81 -1.06
C GLN A 110 -11.47 3.33 -1.15
N LEU A 111 -10.85 3.28 -2.32
CA LEU A 111 -9.56 3.94 -2.56
C LEU A 111 -9.66 5.45 -2.29
N LEU A 112 -10.69 6.12 -2.81
CA LEU A 112 -10.92 7.55 -2.60
C LEU A 112 -11.22 7.90 -1.14
N SER A 113 -11.65 6.93 -0.35
CA SER A 113 -11.82 7.03 1.10
C SER A 113 -10.58 6.61 1.89
N PHE A 114 -9.42 6.44 1.23
CA PHE A 114 -8.15 6.07 1.83
C PHE A 114 -8.09 4.68 2.49
N CYS A 115 -8.94 3.73 2.11
CA CYS A 115 -8.93 2.38 2.69
C CYS A 115 -7.61 1.63 2.42
N GLY A 116 -6.90 1.92 1.33
CA GLY A 116 -5.57 1.39 1.04
C GLY A 116 -4.45 2.02 1.86
N ASN A 117 -4.67 3.25 2.39
CA ASN A 117 -3.64 4.02 3.09
C ASN A 117 -3.65 3.75 4.59
N ALA A 118 -3.38 2.49 4.95
CA ALA A 118 -3.33 1.98 6.31
C ALA A 118 -2.00 1.28 6.60
N LEU A 119 -1.72 0.98 7.85
CA LEU A 119 -0.50 0.29 8.28
C LEU A 119 -0.80 -0.63 9.45
N GLU A 120 -0.39 -1.91 9.35
CA GLU A 120 -0.31 -2.80 10.49
C GLU A 120 0.93 -2.44 11.31
N VAL A 121 0.73 -2.23 12.59
CA VAL A 121 1.78 -1.96 13.57
C VAL A 121 1.71 -2.96 14.72
N LYS A 122 2.83 -3.17 15.38
CA LYS A 122 2.90 -4.00 16.58
C LYS A 122 2.71 -3.13 17.82
N GLY A 123 1.73 -3.47 18.63
CA GLY A 123 1.50 -2.85 19.93
C GLY A 123 2.55 -3.25 20.98
N PRO A 124 2.57 -2.59 22.16
CA PRO A 124 3.58 -2.82 23.19
C PRO A 124 3.54 -4.23 23.80
N GLU A 125 2.39 -4.91 23.77
CA GLU A 125 2.23 -6.29 24.24
C GLU A 125 2.34 -7.32 23.09
N GLY A 126 2.68 -6.85 21.89
CA GLY A 126 2.84 -7.67 20.69
C GLY A 126 1.61 -7.76 19.80
N GLU A 127 0.55 -7.01 20.13
CA GLU A 127 -0.70 -7.03 19.40
C GLU A 127 -0.52 -6.55 17.95
N LYS A 128 -1.24 -7.14 17.02
CA LYS A 128 -1.36 -6.70 15.63
C LYS A 128 -2.46 -5.65 15.53
N ILE A 129 -2.09 -4.43 15.23
CA ILE A 129 -3.01 -3.29 15.18
C ILE A 129 -2.99 -2.69 13.78
N LEU A 130 -4.13 -2.69 13.09
CA LEU A 130 -4.28 -1.93 11.85
C LEU A 130 -4.64 -0.49 12.17
N VAL A 131 -3.80 0.45 11.74
CA VAL A 131 -4.02 1.89 11.90
C VAL A 131 -4.51 2.48 10.59
N MET A 132 -5.66 3.15 10.63
CA MET A 132 -6.27 3.83 9.47
C MET A 132 -7.03 5.09 9.88
N SER A 133 -7.54 5.82 8.91
CA SER A 133 -8.44 6.95 9.21
C SER A 133 -9.86 6.48 9.53
N GLU A 134 -10.62 7.35 10.21
CA GLU A 134 -12.05 7.10 10.44
C GLU A 134 -12.84 7.07 9.11
N ALA A 135 -12.45 7.88 8.12
CA ALA A 135 -13.07 7.86 6.79
C ALA A 135 -12.85 6.51 6.10
N ALA A 136 -11.64 5.98 6.14
CA ALA A 136 -11.32 4.66 5.62
C ALA A 136 -12.12 3.56 6.34
N TYR A 137 -12.12 3.55 7.67
CA TYR A 137 -12.87 2.56 8.45
C TYR A 137 -14.36 2.55 8.13
N LYS A 138 -15.00 3.73 8.03
CA LYS A 138 -16.42 3.86 7.70
C LYS A 138 -16.76 3.42 6.27
N ALA A 139 -15.79 3.44 5.36
CA ALA A 139 -15.98 3.01 3.97
C ALA A 139 -15.76 1.50 3.78
N LEU A 140 -15.19 0.80 4.75
CA LEU A 140 -15.07 -0.66 4.70
C LEU A 140 -16.43 -1.33 4.81
N LYS A 141 -16.59 -2.43 4.07
CA LYS A 141 -17.77 -3.28 4.15
C LYS A 141 -17.67 -4.21 5.37
N PRO A 142 -18.81 -4.65 5.94
CA PRO A 142 -18.81 -5.57 7.10
C PRO A 142 -18.03 -6.85 6.88
N GLU A 143 -18.04 -7.41 5.66
CA GLU A 143 -17.27 -8.61 5.31
C GLU A 143 -15.77 -8.35 5.31
N GLN A 144 -15.30 -7.17 4.89
CA GLN A 144 -13.90 -6.78 4.92
C GLN A 144 -13.41 -6.56 6.36
N ILE A 145 -14.24 -5.94 7.20
CA ILE A 145 -13.94 -5.77 8.63
C ILE A 145 -13.78 -7.12 9.32
N LYS A 146 -14.62 -8.11 9.01
CA LYS A 146 -14.51 -9.47 9.55
C LYS A 146 -13.20 -10.16 9.19
N VAL A 147 -12.68 -9.93 7.97
CA VAL A 147 -11.36 -10.45 7.59
C VAL A 147 -10.28 -9.86 8.49
N TYR A 148 -10.28 -8.56 8.69
CA TYR A 148 -9.31 -7.93 9.60
C TYR A 148 -9.44 -8.44 11.04
N GLU A 149 -10.67 -8.53 11.57
CA GLU A 149 -10.94 -9.01 12.93
C GLU A 149 -10.54 -10.49 13.15
N ALA A 150 -10.46 -11.28 12.08
CA ALA A 150 -10.00 -12.67 12.17
C ALA A 150 -8.47 -12.80 12.33
N HIS A 151 -7.71 -11.80 11.92
CA HIS A 151 -6.24 -11.82 11.86
C HIS A 151 -5.55 -10.80 12.76
N LEU A 152 -6.28 -9.76 13.18
CA LEU A 152 -5.75 -8.62 13.93
C LEU A 152 -6.41 -8.53 15.31
N ASP A 153 -5.64 -8.09 16.29
CA ASP A 153 -6.16 -7.86 17.64
C ASP A 153 -6.99 -6.57 17.72
N LYS A 154 -6.73 -5.60 16.83
CA LYS A 154 -7.41 -4.31 16.85
C LYS A 154 -7.36 -3.57 15.54
N ILE A 155 -8.42 -2.84 15.21
CA ILE A 155 -8.43 -1.76 14.21
C ILE A 155 -8.50 -0.43 14.98
N LEU A 156 -7.46 0.39 14.85
CA LEU A 156 -7.38 1.72 15.44
C LEU A 156 -7.66 2.76 14.37
N HIS A 157 -8.67 3.59 14.57
CA HIS A 157 -9.00 4.65 13.63
C HIS A 157 -9.27 5.98 14.34
N THR A 158 -8.98 7.08 13.65
CA THR A 158 -9.18 8.44 14.16
C THR A 158 -9.57 9.38 13.02
N PRO A 159 -10.29 10.48 13.30
CA PRO A 159 -10.61 11.50 12.30
C PRO A 159 -9.34 12.17 11.76
N LEU A 160 -9.12 12.08 10.45
CA LEU A 160 -8.01 12.72 9.73
C LEU A 160 -8.48 13.64 8.61
N TYR A 161 -9.74 14.09 8.63
CA TYR A 161 -10.39 14.81 7.55
C TYR A 161 -9.64 16.05 7.03
N THR A 162 -8.97 16.79 7.93
CA THR A 162 -8.17 17.96 7.54
C THR A 162 -6.91 17.54 6.77
N VAL A 163 -6.21 16.51 7.24
CA VAL A 163 -5.01 15.97 6.58
C VAL A 163 -5.38 15.40 5.23
N GLU A 164 -6.41 14.59 5.16
CA GLU A 164 -6.91 13.98 3.91
C GLU A 164 -7.31 15.03 2.88
N ARG A 165 -7.99 16.10 3.31
CA ARG A 165 -8.46 17.16 2.42
C ARG A 165 -7.33 18.02 1.85
N TYR A 166 -6.32 18.35 2.64
CA TYR A 166 -5.28 19.32 2.26
C TYR A 166 -3.92 18.70 2.04
N GLY A 167 -3.62 17.57 2.66
CA GLY A 167 -2.36 16.85 2.53
C GLY A 167 -2.31 15.84 1.38
N GLY A 168 -3.48 15.39 0.90
CA GLY A 168 -3.59 14.42 -0.19
C GLY A 168 -3.17 12.99 0.18
N GLY A 169 -3.00 12.70 1.48
CA GLY A 169 -2.69 11.40 2.05
C GLY A 169 -3.44 11.18 3.36
N SER A 170 -3.31 10.01 3.99
CA SER A 170 -4.02 9.65 5.21
C SER A 170 -3.08 9.01 6.25
N ALA A 171 -3.54 8.05 7.02
CA ALA A 171 -2.82 7.49 8.18
C ALA A 171 -1.43 6.94 7.83
N ARG A 172 -1.31 6.12 6.77
CA ARG A 172 -0.03 5.53 6.34
C ARG A 172 0.99 6.59 5.96
N CYS A 173 0.56 7.65 5.25
CA CYS A 173 1.43 8.74 4.82
C CYS A 173 2.02 9.57 5.97
N MET A 174 1.50 9.44 7.19
CA MET A 174 1.99 10.10 8.40
C MET A 174 2.89 9.22 9.27
N MET A 175 3.07 7.94 8.88
CA MET A 175 3.84 6.96 9.66
C MET A 175 5.06 6.49 8.88
N LEU A 176 6.18 6.36 9.59
CA LEU A 176 7.42 5.80 9.07
C LEU A 176 7.78 4.56 9.88
N GLU A 177 8.00 3.45 9.20
CA GLU A 177 8.48 2.22 9.83
C GLU A 177 9.97 2.35 10.14
N LEU A 178 10.32 2.10 11.40
CA LEU A 178 11.71 2.01 11.87
C LEU A 178 12.01 0.56 12.24
N PHE A 179 13.09 0.01 11.70
CA PHE A 179 13.53 -1.39 11.90
C PHE A 179 14.82 -1.45 12.67
#